data_b70868acb996dcfdab484c2df46e5039
#
_entry.id   b70868acb996dcfdab484c2df46e5039
#
_cell.length_a   1.000
_cell.length_b   1.000
_cell.length_c   1.000
_cell.angle_alpha   90.00
_cell.angle_beta   90.00
_cell.angle_gamma   90.00
#
_symmetry.space_group_name_H-M   'P 1'
#
loop_
_entity.id
_entity.type
_entity.pdbx_description
1 polymer ?
#
loop_
_entity_poly.entity_id
_entity_poly.type
_entity_poly.pdbx_seq_one_letter_code
_entity_poly.pdbx_strand_id
1 'polypeptide(L)'
;MIQLVGPGGAGKTTIGAALAKRLGARFSDLDAEFTARCGDISAYLDANGYEAYAEQNVGLYFDLVDGPVRLDIMALSSGFMTYEDGIHPDYFALRQRLASSPATFVLLPSVKVEACVTEIVRRQLRRPFARSAEREEQVIRQRFVAYVGMSARKVETMQPVEAVVAELIAALAGGRQG
;
A
#
# COMPACT_ATOMS: atom_id res chain seq x y z
N MET A 1 -4.01 -5.34 -13.37
CA MET A 1 -2.88 -4.86 -12.54
C MET A 1 -3.07 -5.33 -11.11
N ILE A 2 -2.02 -5.91 -10.52
CA ILE A 2 -2.03 -6.32 -9.10
C ILE A 2 -1.75 -5.09 -8.25
N GLN A 3 -2.51 -4.91 -7.16
CA GLN A 3 -2.37 -3.78 -6.26
C GLN A 3 -2.10 -4.26 -4.83
N LEU A 4 -1.04 -3.73 -4.25
CA LEU A 4 -0.64 -4.04 -2.88
C LEU A 4 -0.98 -2.85 -1.98
N VAL A 5 -1.90 -3.04 -1.06
CA VAL A 5 -2.34 -2.03 -0.09
C VAL A 5 -1.98 -2.46 1.33
N GLY A 6 -1.96 -1.52 2.27
CA GLY A 6 -1.65 -1.83 3.66
C GLY A 6 -0.90 -0.69 4.34
N PRO A 7 -0.79 -0.71 5.66
CA PRO A 7 -0.13 0.34 6.43
C PRO A 7 1.36 0.47 6.11
N GLY A 8 1.98 1.54 6.56
CA GLY A 8 3.43 1.71 6.51
C GLY A 8 4.15 0.57 7.25
N GLY A 9 5.26 0.07 6.71
CA GLY A 9 5.97 -1.06 7.32
C GLY A 9 5.35 -2.45 7.08
N ALA A 10 4.23 -2.54 6.36
CA ALA A 10 3.62 -3.83 6.00
C ALA A 10 4.43 -4.67 4.98
N GLY A 11 5.44 -4.07 4.33
CA GLY A 11 6.31 -4.79 3.38
C GLY A 11 5.89 -4.68 1.91
N LYS A 12 4.97 -3.79 1.55
CA LYS A 12 4.45 -3.62 0.17
C LYS A 12 5.56 -3.50 -0.88
N THR A 13 6.50 -2.59 -0.68
CA THR A 13 7.62 -2.35 -1.61
C THR A 13 8.49 -3.59 -1.78
N THR A 14 8.88 -4.22 -0.68
CA THR A 14 9.74 -5.43 -0.69
C THR A 14 9.04 -6.60 -1.38
N ILE A 15 7.80 -6.87 -0.99
CA ILE A 15 7.00 -7.98 -1.55
C ILE A 15 6.65 -7.69 -3.01
N GLY A 16 6.27 -6.44 -3.36
CA GLY A 16 5.96 -6.05 -4.74
C GLY A 16 7.14 -6.23 -5.68
N ALA A 17 8.33 -5.79 -5.28
CA ALA A 17 9.55 -5.98 -6.06
C ALA A 17 9.92 -7.46 -6.23
N ALA A 18 9.80 -8.26 -5.16
CA ALA A 18 10.07 -9.70 -5.21
C ALA A 18 9.05 -10.45 -6.09
N LEU A 19 7.76 -10.10 -5.98
CA LEU A 19 6.69 -10.65 -6.82
C LEU A 19 6.93 -10.31 -8.30
N ALA A 20 7.27 -9.06 -8.61
CA ALA A 20 7.57 -8.62 -9.96
C ALA A 20 8.75 -9.38 -10.56
N LYS A 21 9.84 -9.52 -9.80
CA LYS A 21 11.00 -10.32 -10.21
C LYS A 21 10.60 -11.77 -10.52
N ARG A 22 9.76 -12.37 -9.68
CA ARG A 22 9.31 -13.77 -9.84
C ARG A 22 8.41 -13.98 -11.05
N LEU A 23 7.62 -12.95 -11.43
CA LEU A 23 6.68 -13.00 -12.55
C LEU A 23 7.25 -12.42 -13.86
N GLY A 24 8.45 -11.85 -13.87
CA GLY A 24 8.97 -11.08 -15.00
C GLY A 24 8.10 -9.85 -15.32
N ALA A 25 7.52 -9.23 -14.29
CA ALA A 25 6.51 -8.17 -14.37
C ALA A 25 7.10 -6.79 -14.04
N ARG A 26 6.40 -5.72 -14.45
CA ARG A 26 6.76 -4.33 -14.10
C ARG A 26 6.14 -3.95 -12.77
N PHE A 27 6.97 -3.40 -11.89
CA PHE A 27 6.58 -2.93 -10.56
C PHE A 27 6.76 -1.43 -10.45
N SER A 28 5.82 -0.77 -9.79
CA SER A 28 5.96 0.60 -9.31
C SER A 28 5.54 0.72 -7.85
N ASP A 29 6.21 1.61 -7.13
CA ASP A 29 5.87 2.02 -5.77
C ASP A 29 5.41 3.47 -5.80
N LEU A 30 4.17 3.73 -5.39
CA LEU A 30 3.55 5.05 -5.50
C LEU A 30 4.27 6.12 -4.66
N ASP A 31 4.85 5.75 -3.51
CA ASP A 31 5.64 6.67 -2.69
C ASP A 31 6.97 7.03 -3.39
N ALA A 32 7.59 6.07 -4.08
CA ALA A 32 8.79 6.31 -4.87
C ALA A 32 8.51 7.20 -6.09
N GLU A 33 7.41 6.95 -6.79
CA GLU A 33 6.96 7.78 -7.92
C GLU A 33 6.62 9.20 -7.48
N PHE A 34 5.96 9.34 -6.31
CA PHE A 34 5.69 10.65 -5.72
C PHE A 34 6.98 11.39 -5.44
N THR A 35 7.94 10.73 -4.79
CA THR A 35 9.24 11.32 -4.47
C THR A 35 10.00 11.75 -5.73
N ALA A 36 9.95 10.95 -6.79
CA ALA A 36 10.60 11.26 -8.06
C ALA A 36 10.02 12.50 -8.77
N ARG A 37 8.71 12.75 -8.62
CA ARG A 37 8.01 13.86 -9.30
C ARG A 37 7.84 15.11 -8.44
N CYS A 38 7.58 14.93 -7.15
CA CYS A 38 7.19 16.02 -6.23
C CYS A 38 8.24 16.30 -5.15
N GLY A 39 9.31 15.49 -5.08
CA GLY A 39 10.32 15.61 -4.03
C GLY A 39 9.98 14.81 -2.76
N ASP A 40 10.72 15.07 -1.69
CA ASP A 40 10.56 14.38 -0.42
C ASP A 40 9.13 14.53 0.15
N ILE A 41 8.51 13.41 0.50
CA ILE A 41 7.12 13.38 0.98
C ILE A 41 6.95 14.18 2.28
N SER A 42 7.91 14.13 3.20
CA SER A 42 7.82 14.87 4.46
C SER A 42 7.89 16.37 4.22
N ALA A 43 8.83 16.81 3.37
CA ALA A 43 8.93 18.21 2.98
C ALA A 43 7.69 18.70 2.24
N TYR A 44 7.11 17.86 1.38
CA TYR A 44 5.85 18.19 0.69
C TYR A 44 4.68 18.35 1.67
N LEU A 45 4.55 17.42 2.63
CA LEU A 45 3.53 17.47 3.67
C LEU A 45 3.66 18.72 4.55
N ASP A 46 4.89 19.09 4.92
CA ASP A 46 5.17 20.28 5.74
C ASP A 46 4.82 21.57 4.98
N ALA A 47 5.05 21.62 3.67
CA ALA A 47 4.80 22.79 2.85
C ALA A 47 3.33 22.93 2.41
N ASN A 48 2.63 21.83 2.10
CA ASN A 48 1.33 21.84 1.42
C ASN A 48 0.19 21.20 2.24
N GLY A 49 0.53 20.50 3.32
CA GLY A 49 -0.45 19.77 4.14
C GLY A 49 -0.83 18.39 3.61
N TYR A 50 -1.56 17.65 4.45
CA TYR A 50 -1.92 16.26 4.16
C TYR A 50 -2.95 16.13 3.04
N GLU A 51 -3.89 17.07 2.95
CA GLU A 51 -4.95 17.08 1.92
C GLU A 51 -4.35 17.22 0.52
N ALA A 52 -3.50 18.24 0.31
CA ALA A 52 -2.80 18.43 -0.96
C ALA A 52 -1.91 17.23 -1.34
N TYR A 53 -1.24 16.62 -0.36
CA TYR A 53 -0.51 15.37 -0.60
C TYR A 53 -1.44 14.24 -1.06
N ALA A 54 -2.57 14.06 -0.41
CA ALA A 54 -3.50 12.98 -0.74
C ALA A 54 -4.11 13.17 -2.13
N GLU A 55 -4.52 14.40 -2.49
CA GLU A 55 -5.01 14.75 -3.82
C GLU A 55 -3.95 14.45 -4.89
N GLN A 56 -2.73 14.96 -4.71
CA GLN A 56 -1.61 14.74 -5.63
C GLN A 56 -1.27 13.25 -5.76
N ASN A 57 -1.36 12.48 -4.67
CA ASN A 57 -1.07 11.07 -4.65
C ASN A 57 -2.13 10.24 -5.42
N VAL A 58 -3.41 10.66 -5.35
CA VAL A 58 -4.48 10.06 -6.15
C VAL A 58 -4.33 10.42 -7.63
N GLY A 59 -4.05 11.69 -7.95
CA GLY A 59 -3.77 12.11 -9.33
C GLY A 59 -2.62 11.32 -9.95
N LEU A 60 -1.53 11.15 -9.19
CA LEU A 60 -0.38 10.36 -9.61
C LEU A 60 -0.73 8.88 -9.89
N TYR A 61 -1.61 8.29 -9.08
CA TYR A 61 -2.11 6.95 -9.35
C TYR A 61 -2.76 6.86 -10.74
N PHE A 62 -3.63 7.80 -11.09
CA PHE A 62 -4.28 7.81 -12.40
C PHE A 62 -3.28 8.04 -13.54
N ASP A 63 -2.36 8.99 -13.38
CA ASP A 63 -1.28 9.23 -14.36
C ASP A 63 -0.47 7.96 -14.67
N LEU A 64 -0.18 7.17 -13.65
CA LEU A 64 0.57 5.92 -13.80
C LEU A 64 -0.25 4.80 -14.43
N VAL A 65 -1.54 4.73 -14.13
CA VAL A 65 -2.45 3.70 -14.67
C VAL A 65 -2.79 3.99 -16.13
N ASP A 66 -3.02 5.25 -16.47
CA ASP A 66 -3.41 5.69 -17.82
C ASP A 66 -2.20 6.04 -18.69
N GLY A 67 -1.00 5.97 -18.11
CA GLY A 67 0.26 6.25 -18.77
C GLY A 67 0.63 5.24 -19.88
N PRO A 68 1.59 5.59 -20.74
CA PRO A 68 1.98 4.76 -21.90
C PRO A 68 2.70 3.47 -21.48
N VAL A 69 3.19 3.40 -20.24
CA VAL A 69 3.90 2.24 -19.72
C VAL A 69 2.93 1.38 -18.90
N ARG A 70 2.58 0.23 -19.44
CA ARG A 70 1.73 -0.72 -18.71
C ARG A 70 2.44 -1.21 -17.44
N LEU A 71 1.82 -0.97 -16.30
CA LEU A 71 2.23 -1.52 -15.01
C LEU A 71 1.48 -2.82 -14.75
N ASP A 72 2.17 -3.78 -14.15
CA ASP A 72 1.59 -5.08 -13.79
C ASP A 72 1.33 -5.18 -12.28
N ILE A 73 2.17 -4.54 -11.48
CA ILE A 73 2.10 -4.54 -10.01
C ILE A 73 2.37 -3.12 -9.49
N MET A 74 1.53 -2.65 -8.56
CA MET A 74 1.71 -1.37 -7.90
C MET A 74 1.56 -1.51 -6.38
N ALA A 75 2.54 -1.01 -5.62
CA ALA A 75 2.42 -0.78 -4.19
C ALA A 75 1.84 0.62 -3.95
N LEU A 76 0.69 0.71 -3.26
CA LEU A 76 0.06 1.98 -2.95
C LEU A 76 0.61 2.58 -1.66
N SER A 77 0.53 3.90 -1.55
CA SER A 77 0.92 4.66 -0.35
C SER A 77 0.18 4.16 0.88
N SER A 78 0.82 4.25 2.05
CA SER A 78 0.28 3.67 3.29
C SER A 78 -1.05 4.25 3.78
N GLY A 79 -1.40 5.46 3.34
CA GLY A 79 -2.67 6.13 3.62
C GLY A 79 -3.70 6.03 2.50
N PHE A 80 -3.34 5.49 1.34
CA PHE A 80 -4.12 5.59 0.11
C PHE A 80 -5.58 5.14 0.25
N MET A 81 -5.84 4.10 1.03
CA MET A 81 -7.20 3.57 1.25
C MET A 81 -7.96 4.29 2.37
N THR A 82 -7.38 5.32 2.99
CA THR A 82 -7.94 6.03 4.15
C THR A 82 -8.04 7.54 3.96
N TYR A 83 -7.88 8.03 2.73
CA TYR A 83 -8.13 9.43 2.41
C TYR A 83 -9.63 9.76 2.48
N GLU A 84 -9.94 11.05 2.63
CA GLU A 84 -11.33 11.55 2.58
C GLU A 84 -11.92 11.35 1.17
N ASP A 85 -13.20 11.02 1.10
CA ASP A 85 -13.86 10.71 -0.18
C ASP A 85 -13.87 11.88 -1.18
N GLY A 86 -13.89 13.12 -0.69
CA GLY A 86 -13.86 14.33 -1.50
C GLY A 86 -12.47 14.76 -2.00
N ILE A 87 -11.40 14.02 -1.68
CA ILE A 87 -10.02 14.42 -1.99
C ILE A 87 -9.73 14.52 -3.51
N HIS A 88 -10.43 13.75 -4.30
CA HIS A 88 -10.37 13.75 -5.76
C HIS A 88 -11.71 13.25 -6.33
N PRO A 89 -12.21 13.78 -7.45
CA PRO A 89 -13.52 13.41 -8.01
C PRO A 89 -13.74 11.91 -8.17
N ASP A 90 -12.70 11.19 -8.61
CA ASP A 90 -12.79 9.76 -8.92
C ASP A 90 -12.30 8.87 -7.76
N TYR A 91 -11.87 9.44 -6.63
CA TYR A 91 -11.26 8.68 -5.55
C TYR A 91 -12.24 7.70 -4.88
N PHE A 92 -13.47 8.13 -4.60
CA PHE A 92 -14.47 7.26 -3.98
C PHE A 92 -14.69 5.99 -4.82
N ALA A 93 -14.92 6.14 -6.13
CA ALA A 93 -15.13 5.02 -7.04
C ALA A 93 -13.88 4.12 -7.15
N LEU A 94 -12.69 4.74 -7.20
CA LEU A 94 -11.41 4.03 -7.18
C LEU A 94 -11.26 3.20 -5.91
N ARG A 95 -11.48 3.79 -4.73
CA ARG A 95 -11.37 3.11 -3.44
C ARG A 95 -12.31 1.91 -3.33
N GLN A 96 -13.57 2.05 -3.78
CA GLN A 96 -14.53 0.95 -3.82
C GLN A 96 -14.05 -0.18 -4.74
N ARG A 97 -13.58 0.15 -5.93
CA ARG A 97 -13.03 -0.82 -6.88
C ARG A 97 -11.82 -1.56 -6.31
N LEU A 98 -10.89 -0.83 -5.67
CA LEU A 98 -9.72 -1.42 -5.03
C LEU A 98 -10.10 -2.35 -3.87
N ALA A 99 -11.06 -1.93 -3.04
CA ALA A 99 -11.49 -2.70 -1.88
C ALA A 99 -12.13 -4.05 -2.24
N SER A 100 -12.72 -4.18 -3.43
CA SER A 100 -13.44 -5.38 -3.87
C SER A 100 -12.71 -6.17 -4.99
N SER A 101 -11.61 -5.64 -5.53
CA SER A 101 -10.90 -6.28 -6.64
C SER A 101 -10.20 -7.58 -6.20
N PRO A 102 -10.34 -8.69 -6.95
CA PRO A 102 -9.60 -9.92 -6.69
C PRO A 102 -8.09 -9.80 -6.95
N ALA A 103 -7.66 -8.72 -7.62
CA ALA A 103 -6.25 -8.40 -7.85
C ALA A 103 -5.67 -7.42 -6.83
N THR A 104 -6.44 -7.03 -5.81
CA THR A 104 -5.97 -6.23 -4.68
C THR A 104 -5.67 -7.12 -3.48
N PHE A 105 -4.48 -6.97 -2.92
CA PHE A 105 -4.04 -7.70 -1.72
C PHE A 105 -3.73 -6.72 -0.60
N VAL A 106 -4.33 -6.98 0.56
CA VAL A 106 -4.04 -6.23 1.80
C VAL A 106 -2.88 -6.92 2.50
N LEU A 107 -1.73 -6.27 2.52
CA LEU A 107 -0.55 -6.76 3.24
C LEU A 107 -0.57 -6.23 4.67
N LEU A 108 -0.50 -7.13 5.63
CA LEU A 108 -0.44 -6.84 7.06
C LEU A 108 0.62 -7.76 7.70
N PRO A 109 1.43 -7.30 8.66
CA PRO A 109 2.24 -8.22 9.46
C PRO A 109 1.42 -9.36 10.04
N SER A 110 0.26 -9.04 10.64
CA SER A 110 -0.72 -9.99 11.13
C SER A 110 -2.14 -9.41 11.04
N VAL A 111 -3.15 -10.26 10.94
CA VAL A 111 -4.56 -9.88 11.07
C VAL A 111 -4.97 -9.65 12.52
N LYS A 112 -4.13 -9.98 13.49
CA LYS A 112 -4.29 -9.66 14.92
C LYS A 112 -3.71 -8.28 15.18
N VAL A 113 -4.54 -7.33 15.67
CA VAL A 113 -4.17 -5.92 15.80
C VAL A 113 -2.89 -5.71 16.61
N GLU A 114 -2.75 -6.35 17.80
CA GLU A 114 -1.58 -6.15 18.66
C GLU A 114 -0.30 -6.67 18.02
N ALA A 115 -0.33 -7.84 17.39
CA ALA A 115 0.82 -8.39 16.68
C ALA A 115 1.19 -7.52 15.46
N CYS A 116 0.18 -7.01 14.74
CA CYS A 116 0.38 -6.11 13.61
C CYS A 116 1.04 -4.81 14.04
N VAL A 117 0.49 -4.15 15.07
CA VAL A 117 0.99 -2.87 15.59
C VAL A 117 2.43 -3.03 16.10
N THR A 118 2.68 -4.01 16.97
CA THR A 118 4.01 -4.29 17.52
C THR A 118 5.05 -4.46 16.41
N GLU A 119 4.74 -5.27 15.41
CA GLU A 119 5.68 -5.54 14.33
C GLU A 119 5.90 -4.31 13.43
N ILE A 120 4.86 -3.53 13.12
CA ILE A 120 5.02 -2.32 12.31
C ILE A 120 5.85 -1.28 13.06
N VAL A 121 5.55 -1.02 14.34
CA VAL A 121 6.35 -0.09 15.16
C VAL A 121 7.80 -0.53 15.18
N ARG A 122 8.07 -1.82 15.41
CA ARG A 122 9.43 -2.38 15.37
C ARG A 122 10.13 -2.13 14.03
N ARG A 123 9.42 -2.28 12.90
CA ARG A 123 9.96 -2.03 11.55
C ARG A 123 10.19 -0.55 11.28
N GLN A 124 9.27 0.32 11.73
CA GLN A 124 9.34 1.76 11.51
C GLN A 124 10.47 2.42 12.33
N LEU A 125 10.65 2.01 13.59
CA LEU A 125 11.72 2.53 14.46
C LEU A 125 13.14 2.19 13.95
N ARG A 126 13.27 1.25 13.02
CA ARG A 126 14.56 0.96 12.35
C ARG A 126 14.90 1.92 11.21
N ARG A 127 13.95 2.79 10.81
CA ARG A 127 14.18 3.76 9.74
C ARG A 127 14.83 5.03 10.31
N PRO A 128 15.79 5.64 9.60
CA PRO A 128 16.22 6.98 9.92
C PRO A 128 15.01 7.92 9.82
N PHE A 129 14.88 8.86 10.77
CA PHE A 129 13.75 9.81 10.87
C PHE A 129 12.40 9.20 11.31
N ALA A 130 12.42 8.14 12.12
CA ALA A 130 11.22 7.60 12.75
C ALA A 130 10.53 8.67 13.62
N ARG A 131 9.18 8.74 13.49
CA ARG A 131 8.34 9.50 14.44
C ARG A 131 8.37 8.83 15.81
N SER A 132 7.78 9.49 16.85
CA SER A 132 7.68 8.81 18.15
C SER A 132 6.85 7.52 18.02
N ALA A 133 7.20 6.51 18.83
CA ALA A 133 6.52 5.20 18.80
C ALA A 133 5.01 5.34 19.03
N GLU A 134 4.59 6.23 19.93
CA GLU A 134 3.19 6.46 20.28
C GLU A 134 2.40 7.02 19.09
N ARG A 135 2.98 7.97 18.36
CA ARG A 135 2.35 8.57 17.17
C ARG A 135 2.23 7.56 16.03
N GLU A 136 3.27 6.76 15.82
CA GLU A 136 3.22 5.68 14.82
C GLU A 136 2.15 4.64 15.20
N GLU A 137 2.10 4.22 16.46
CA GLU A 137 1.10 3.28 16.95
C GLU A 137 -0.33 3.78 16.71
N GLN A 138 -0.62 5.03 17.05
CA GLN A 138 -1.95 5.62 16.85
C GLN A 138 -2.37 5.60 15.38
N VAL A 139 -1.49 6.02 14.47
CA VAL A 139 -1.76 6.01 13.03
C VAL A 139 -1.97 4.58 12.51
N ILE A 140 -1.18 3.62 12.98
CA ILE A 140 -1.30 2.23 12.56
C ILE A 140 -2.63 1.64 13.02
N ARG A 141 -3.03 1.86 14.28
CA ARG A 141 -4.33 1.38 14.82
C ARG A 141 -5.51 1.93 14.04
N GLN A 142 -5.51 3.22 13.71
CA GLN A 142 -6.56 3.84 12.89
C GLN A 142 -6.65 3.18 11.50
N ARG A 143 -5.51 3.02 10.83
CA ARG A 143 -5.45 2.43 9.49
C ARG A 143 -5.73 0.93 9.49
N PHE A 144 -5.36 0.21 10.54
CA PHE A 144 -5.58 -1.22 10.66
C PHE A 144 -7.06 -1.59 10.49
N VAL A 145 -7.97 -0.86 11.14
CA VAL A 145 -9.41 -1.10 11.04
C VAL A 145 -9.89 -1.00 9.60
N ALA A 146 -9.44 0.03 8.87
CA ALA A 146 -9.80 0.20 7.47
C ALA A 146 -9.27 -0.96 6.61
N TYR A 147 -8.01 -1.35 6.77
CA TYR A 147 -7.39 -2.40 5.97
C TYR A 147 -7.96 -3.79 6.28
N VAL A 148 -8.16 -4.14 7.56
CA VAL A 148 -8.71 -5.45 7.91
C VAL A 148 -10.17 -5.59 7.51
N GLY A 149 -10.93 -4.47 7.48
CA GLY A 149 -12.34 -4.41 7.05
C GLY A 149 -12.55 -4.51 5.53
N MET A 150 -11.52 -4.36 4.69
CA MET A 150 -11.67 -4.49 3.24
C MET A 150 -12.08 -5.91 2.83
N SER A 151 -12.85 -6.06 1.75
CA SER A 151 -13.19 -7.38 1.19
C SER A 151 -12.00 -8.04 0.48
N ALA A 152 -11.03 -7.25 0.01
CA ALA A 152 -9.81 -7.74 -0.61
C ALA A 152 -9.05 -8.73 0.28
N ARG A 153 -8.37 -9.69 -0.35
CA ARG A 153 -7.64 -10.76 0.35
C ARG A 153 -6.51 -10.22 1.21
N LYS A 154 -6.47 -10.64 2.49
CA LYS A 154 -5.40 -10.34 3.43
C LYS A 154 -4.27 -11.37 3.27
N VAL A 155 -3.04 -10.88 3.32
CA VAL A 155 -1.82 -11.70 3.29
C VAL A 155 -0.91 -11.26 4.44
N GLU A 156 -0.56 -12.19 5.31
CA GLU A 156 0.30 -11.90 6.46
C GLU A 156 1.78 -11.89 6.07
N THR A 157 2.50 -10.86 6.51
CA THR A 157 3.90 -10.59 6.09
C THR A 157 4.94 -10.80 7.20
N MET A 158 4.60 -11.52 8.26
CA MET A 158 5.57 -11.99 9.27
C MET A 158 6.26 -13.30 8.86
N GLN A 159 6.14 -13.68 7.59
CA GLN A 159 6.77 -14.83 6.97
C GLN A 159 7.95 -14.39 6.10
N PRO A 160 8.84 -15.32 5.68
CA PRO A 160 9.84 -15.04 4.66
C PRO A 160 9.22 -14.48 3.38
N VAL A 161 9.92 -13.56 2.71
CA VAL A 161 9.44 -12.89 1.49
C VAL A 161 8.99 -13.91 0.43
N GLU A 162 9.76 -14.98 0.25
CA GLU A 162 9.49 -16.03 -0.73
C GLU A 162 8.17 -16.77 -0.44
N ALA A 163 7.83 -16.98 0.83
CA ALA A 163 6.58 -17.63 1.23
C ALA A 163 5.39 -16.71 0.94
N VAL A 164 5.51 -15.40 1.24
CA VAL A 164 4.47 -14.41 0.93
C VAL A 164 4.26 -14.30 -0.58
N VAL A 165 5.33 -14.26 -1.36
CA VAL A 165 5.27 -14.23 -2.83
C VAL A 165 4.59 -15.50 -3.39
N ALA A 166 4.92 -16.68 -2.87
CA ALA A 166 4.27 -17.92 -3.28
C ALA A 166 2.77 -17.92 -2.96
N GLU A 167 2.37 -17.41 -1.80
CA GLU A 167 0.95 -17.24 -1.43
C GLU A 167 0.21 -16.30 -2.40
N LEU A 168 0.81 -15.16 -2.75
CA LEU A 168 0.24 -14.21 -3.71
C LEU A 168 0.05 -14.86 -5.09
N ILE A 169 1.03 -15.60 -5.58
CA ILE A 169 0.96 -16.30 -6.88
C ILE A 169 -0.14 -17.36 -6.86
N ALA A 170 -0.24 -18.15 -5.79
CA ALA A 170 -1.29 -19.15 -5.64
C ALA A 170 -2.70 -18.51 -5.62
N ALA A 171 -2.83 -17.37 -4.93
CA ALA A 171 -4.09 -16.63 -4.90
C ALA A 171 -4.52 -16.09 -6.28
N LEU A 172 -3.56 -15.59 -7.08
CA LEU A 172 -3.81 -15.11 -8.44
C LEU A 172 -4.22 -16.24 -9.39
N ALA A 173 -3.66 -17.43 -9.22
CA ALA A 173 -4.01 -18.61 -10.01
C ALA A 173 -5.43 -19.12 -9.68
N GLY A 174 -5.81 -19.15 -8.40
CA GLY A 174 -7.13 -19.57 -7.94
C GLY A 174 -8.27 -18.63 -8.37
N GLY A 175 -8.00 -17.32 -8.45
CA GLY A 175 -9.00 -16.32 -8.88
C GLY A 175 -9.34 -16.31 -10.38
N ARG A 176 -8.66 -17.12 -11.21
CA ARG A 176 -8.92 -17.24 -12.66
C ARG A 176 -9.88 -18.37 -13.04
N GLN A 177 -10.35 -19.14 -12.06
CA GLN A 177 -11.21 -20.33 -12.30
C GLN A 177 -12.68 -20.12 -11.87
N GLY A 178 -13.09 -18.89 -11.55
CA GLY A 178 -14.46 -18.57 -11.17
C GLY A 178 -15.17 -17.66 -12.17
#